data_78cd5d5c641fb6bcf73af635928c8b03
#
_entry.id   78cd5d5c641fb6bcf73af635928c8b03
#
_cell.length_a   1.000
_cell.length_b   1.000
_cell.length_c   1.000
_cell.angle_alpha   90.00
_cell.angle_beta   90.00
_cell.angle_gamma   90.00
#
_symmetry.space_group_name_H-M   'P 1'
#
loop_
_entity.id
_entity.type
_entity.pdbx_description
1 polymer ?
#
loop_
_entity_poly.entity_id
_entity_poly.type
_entity_poly.pdbx_seq_one_letter_code
_entity_poly.pdbx_strand_id
1 'polypeptide(L)'
;MTKNDTCKRLLAAAAVLLAAAAMLHTLFVGLEIDEEYALSLGFRLVRGDRLFYSMWEPHQLSALPPALLIAVYTAVTGTTTGVLLFVRVTMLVLKAVLSVWFYRSLRAPLGRTNACLLALVLFVFTPKWFLGPDYVSQQFHFTLAAFLFFYGYYAPGPQQYRGLWRVAAGAVCACFSFLAYPQSAAAAPFLLLGLWLLDRAAPRRCGALLFLVSCAVCGGAFALWLLQGMGFDLPALLARAALILNDPQYDFTAGERLHTLAGQAAAVLQTCRVPALAAAAAVLAGVLSGRGSRPAPARLLERLLWYFTFFLTLWCTAHSLISVSLDFRHLYLAAALAGGWTFCCDRREVQHRTLRRLLFWLGWLPGMAAYLFILRSTLIALCTTFMYLFWPALCGAAALALKSPAAPHRRRQTQLLLLCMLLAAALPRLWLVQQTGWRCGTVREVAVQRITTGPAAGTWADEKAADMQECLYEALAPYAGQPVLQAIGEQHGLGFLMADGTLTVAQASVISGTDSDPRFEQYYTVLPEKQPRVILYDDAEVRDMAAFHTWLEQHFTITDRYTVQHGTASLQVLIVG
;
A
#
# COMPACT_ATOMS: atom_id res chain seq x y z
N MET A 1 32.53 -0.87 -28.82
CA MET A 1 31.46 -0.21 -28.04
C MET A 1 31.36 1.24 -28.50
N THR A 2 30.21 1.67 -29.01
CA THR A 2 30.10 3.06 -29.48
C THR A 2 29.98 4.02 -28.29
N LYS A 3 30.44 5.27 -28.44
CA LYS A 3 30.33 6.33 -27.42
C LYS A 3 28.85 6.49 -26.88
N ASN A 4 27.87 6.20 -27.74
CA ASN A 4 26.45 6.23 -27.43
C ASN A 4 26.01 5.07 -26.49
N ASP A 5 26.62 3.89 -26.60
CA ASP A 5 26.31 2.74 -25.74
C ASP A 5 26.89 2.92 -24.33
N THR A 6 28.05 3.56 -24.21
CA THR A 6 28.65 3.90 -22.93
C THR A 6 27.78 4.91 -22.18
N CYS A 7 27.32 5.97 -22.85
CA CYS A 7 26.46 6.99 -22.26
C CYS A 7 25.13 6.36 -21.74
N LYS A 8 24.49 5.47 -22.50
CA LYS A 8 23.26 4.80 -22.07
C LYS A 8 23.48 3.91 -20.84
N ARG A 9 24.63 3.23 -20.76
CA ARG A 9 24.98 2.40 -19.59
C ARG A 9 25.20 3.25 -18.35
N LEU A 10 25.88 4.37 -18.48
CA LEU A 10 26.11 5.32 -17.39
C LEU A 10 24.79 5.91 -16.86
N LEU A 11 23.89 6.33 -17.77
CA LEU A 11 22.56 6.82 -17.38
C LEU A 11 21.72 5.74 -16.68
N ALA A 12 21.77 4.51 -17.15
CA ALA A 12 21.07 3.39 -16.49
C ALA A 12 21.68 3.10 -15.11
N ALA A 13 23.00 3.10 -14.97
CA ALA A 13 23.66 2.94 -13.68
C ALA A 13 23.31 4.08 -12.71
N ALA A 14 23.32 5.32 -13.17
CA ALA A 14 22.92 6.49 -12.38
C ALA A 14 21.46 6.38 -11.91
N ALA A 15 20.54 5.95 -12.77
CA ALA A 15 19.15 5.73 -12.41
C ALA A 15 18.97 4.63 -11.36
N VAL A 16 19.73 3.53 -11.46
CA VAL A 16 19.73 2.46 -10.45
C VAL A 16 20.29 2.96 -9.12
N LEU A 17 21.41 3.68 -9.14
CA LEU A 17 22.00 4.25 -7.92
C LEU A 17 21.05 5.25 -7.24
N LEU A 18 20.42 6.12 -8.02
CA LEU A 18 19.41 7.05 -7.52
C LEU A 18 18.25 6.30 -6.85
N ALA A 19 17.70 5.29 -7.51
CA ALA A 19 16.61 4.49 -6.98
C ALA A 19 17.03 3.75 -5.69
N ALA A 20 18.23 3.19 -5.66
CA ALA A 20 18.77 2.53 -4.47
C ALA A 20 18.97 3.53 -3.31
N ALA A 21 19.58 4.69 -3.57
CA ALA A 21 19.78 5.73 -2.56
C ALA A 21 18.45 6.23 -2.01
N ALA A 22 17.44 6.45 -2.86
CA ALA A 22 16.10 6.87 -2.45
C ALA A 22 15.38 5.87 -1.54
N MET A 23 15.76 4.59 -1.61
CA MET A 23 15.14 3.53 -0.81
C MET A 23 15.92 3.17 0.46
N LEU A 24 17.25 3.36 0.46
CA LEU A 24 18.09 2.92 1.58
C LEU A 24 17.80 3.68 2.87
N HIS A 25 17.64 4.99 2.83
CA HIS A 25 17.39 5.75 4.06
C HIS A 25 16.01 5.45 4.66
N THR A 26 15.01 5.07 3.84
CA THR A 26 13.69 4.68 4.33
C THR A 26 13.70 3.41 5.18
N LEU A 27 14.79 2.64 5.17
CA LEU A 27 14.97 1.51 6.08
C LEU A 27 15.15 1.98 7.52
N PHE A 28 15.87 3.08 7.69
CA PHE A 28 16.41 3.47 9.00
C PHE A 28 15.70 4.68 9.60
N VAL A 29 14.96 5.47 8.83
CA VAL A 29 14.45 6.77 9.27
C VAL A 29 12.93 6.81 9.20
N GLY A 30 12.34 7.35 10.28
CA GLY A 30 10.91 7.56 10.45
C GLY A 30 10.19 6.34 11.01
N LEU A 31 9.06 6.60 11.66
CA LEU A 31 8.08 5.62 12.13
C LEU A 31 6.72 5.97 11.51
N GLU A 32 5.85 4.97 11.36
CA GLU A 32 4.54 5.19 10.76
C GLU A 32 3.49 4.27 11.36
N ILE A 33 2.33 4.83 11.67
CA ILE A 33 1.21 4.19 12.35
C ILE A 33 0.76 2.87 11.70
N ASP A 34 0.58 2.84 10.38
CA ASP A 34 0.09 1.64 9.70
C ASP A 34 1.13 0.51 9.67
N GLU A 35 2.42 0.86 9.73
CA GLU A 35 3.49 -0.12 9.86
C GLU A 35 3.49 -0.75 11.24
N GLU A 36 3.40 0.07 12.29
CA GLU A 36 3.29 -0.37 13.68
C GLU A 36 2.03 -1.21 13.90
N TYR A 37 0.90 -0.76 13.35
CA TYR A 37 -0.37 -1.47 13.38
C TYR A 37 -0.31 -2.84 12.72
N ALA A 38 0.29 -2.93 11.52
CA ALA A 38 0.45 -4.21 10.83
C ALA A 38 1.31 -5.19 11.64
N LEU A 39 2.37 -4.70 12.29
CA LEU A 39 3.22 -5.52 13.15
C LEU A 39 2.47 -5.97 14.41
N SER A 40 1.66 -5.10 15.04
CA SER A 40 0.85 -5.47 16.20
C SER A 40 -0.17 -6.55 15.87
N LEU A 41 -0.87 -6.45 14.74
CA LEU A 41 -1.80 -7.49 14.29
C LEU A 41 -1.08 -8.82 14.03
N GLY A 42 0.09 -8.77 13.38
CA GLY A 42 0.92 -9.95 13.15
C GLY A 42 1.38 -10.60 14.44
N PHE A 43 1.84 -9.80 15.40
CA PHE A 43 2.30 -10.30 16.69
C PHE A 43 1.19 -10.95 17.51
N ARG A 44 -0.02 -10.38 17.49
CA ARG A 44 -1.19 -10.99 18.14
C ARG A 44 -1.49 -12.39 17.62
N LEU A 45 -1.40 -12.60 16.30
CA LEU A 45 -1.53 -13.96 15.73
C LEU A 45 -0.42 -14.90 16.21
N VAL A 46 0.83 -14.42 16.30
CA VAL A 46 1.96 -15.22 16.83
C VAL A 46 1.73 -15.61 18.29
N ARG A 47 1.09 -14.74 19.06
CA ARG A 47 0.76 -14.97 20.47
C ARG A 47 -0.53 -15.77 20.69
N GLY A 48 -1.18 -16.26 19.62
CA GLY A 48 -2.32 -17.17 19.69
C GLY A 48 -3.69 -16.51 19.60
N ASP A 49 -3.75 -15.20 19.36
CA ASP A 49 -5.00 -14.53 19.03
C ASP A 49 -5.58 -15.06 17.71
N ARG A 50 -6.90 -15.05 17.58
CA ARG A 50 -7.62 -15.62 16.43
C ARG A 50 -8.44 -14.56 15.74
N LEU A 51 -8.40 -14.57 14.42
CA LEU A 51 -9.20 -13.65 13.60
C LEU A 51 -10.70 -13.81 13.92
N PHE A 52 -11.40 -12.71 14.05
CA PHE A 52 -12.82 -12.59 14.40
C PHE A 52 -13.22 -13.17 15.77
N TYR A 53 -12.37 -13.93 16.44
CA TYR A 53 -12.60 -14.40 17.80
C TYR A 53 -12.07 -13.39 18.83
N SER A 54 -10.76 -13.24 18.92
CA SER A 54 -10.07 -12.33 19.84
C SER A 54 -9.46 -11.09 19.16
N MET A 55 -9.52 -11.02 17.83
CA MET A 55 -9.13 -9.86 17.04
C MET A 55 -10.38 -9.25 16.39
N TRP A 56 -10.69 -7.99 16.74
CA TRP A 56 -11.88 -7.28 16.25
C TRP A 56 -11.52 -6.03 15.46
N GLU A 57 -10.25 -5.80 15.23
CA GLU A 57 -9.74 -4.66 14.52
C GLU A 57 -10.03 -4.75 13.01
N PRO A 58 -10.26 -3.61 12.34
CA PRO A 58 -10.27 -3.57 10.89
C PRO A 58 -8.91 -4.04 10.33
N HIS A 59 -8.90 -4.49 9.09
CA HIS A 59 -7.68 -4.99 8.40
C HIS A 59 -6.99 -6.22 9.03
N GLN A 60 -7.57 -6.87 10.04
CA GLN A 60 -7.00 -8.07 10.68
C GLN A 60 -6.68 -9.20 9.68
N LEU A 61 -7.37 -9.26 8.53
CA LEU A 61 -7.10 -10.23 7.48
C LEU A 61 -5.72 -10.06 6.83
N SER A 62 -5.08 -8.91 7.00
CA SER A 62 -3.71 -8.65 6.55
C SER A 62 -2.64 -9.13 7.53
N ALA A 63 -3.02 -9.67 8.68
CA ALA A 63 -2.08 -10.03 9.75
C ALA A 63 -1.18 -11.24 9.43
N LEU A 64 -1.57 -12.11 8.48
CA LEU A 64 -0.84 -13.35 8.17
C LEU A 64 0.62 -13.13 7.71
N PRO A 65 0.93 -12.26 6.72
CA PRO A 65 2.31 -12.03 6.30
C PRO A 65 3.20 -11.43 7.40
N PRO A 66 2.80 -10.36 8.13
CA PRO A 66 3.60 -9.88 9.24
C PRO A 66 3.75 -10.90 10.37
N ALA A 67 2.73 -11.72 10.66
CA ALA A 67 2.85 -12.81 11.63
C ALA A 67 3.96 -13.80 11.25
N LEU A 68 4.02 -14.21 9.99
CA LEU A 68 5.09 -15.08 9.50
C LEU A 68 6.48 -14.44 9.68
N LEU A 69 6.63 -13.15 9.35
CA LEU A 69 7.91 -12.46 9.50
C LEU A 69 8.33 -12.33 10.96
N ILE A 70 7.41 -11.98 11.84
CA ILE A 70 7.66 -11.88 13.29
C ILE A 70 7.99 -13.26 13.86
N ALA A 71 7.24 -14.31 13.52
CA ALA A 71 7.50 -15.67 13.97
C ALA A 71 8.90 -16.16 13.57
N VAL A 72 9.31 -15.91 12.31
CA VAL A 72 10.65 -16.25 11.84
C VAL A 72 11.72 -15.46 12.60
N TYR A 73 11.53 -14.15 12.78
CA TYR A 73 12.46 -13.31 13.48
C TYR A 73 12.64 -13.75 14.94
N THR A 74 11.53 -13.90 15.66
CA THR A 74 11.55 -14.29 17.08
C THR A 74 12.06 -15.72 17.28
N ALA A 75 11.78 -16.64 16.37
CA ALA A 75 12.34 -17.99 16.42
C ALA A 75 13.89 -18.02 16.30
N VAL A 76 14.45 -17.06 15.54
CA VAL A 76 15.91 -16.97 15.34
C VAL A 76 16.60 -16.15 16.44
N THR A 77 15.99 -15.05 16.87
CA THR A 77 16.63 -14.08 17.79
C THR A 77 16.22 -14.25 19.24
N GLY A 78 15.11 -14.92 19.52
CA GLY A 78 14.51 -15.03 20.85
C GLY A 78 13.89 -13.74 21.39
N THR A 79 13.80 -12.68 20.56
CA THR A 79 13.33 -11.35 21.00
C THR A 79 12.57 -10.64 19.89
N THR A 80 11.80 -9.61 20.25
CA THR A 80 11.17 -8.67 19.29
C THR A 80 12.03 -7.43 19.01
N THR A 81 13.14 -7.25 19.76
CA THR A 81 14.02 -6.09 19.61
C THR A 81 14.61 -6.00 18.21
N GLY A 82 14.38 -4.89 17.50
CA GLY A 82 14.86 -4.66 16.14
C GLY A 82 14.04 -5.33 15.03
N VAL A 83 12.89 -5.93 15.33
CA VAL A 83 12.04 -6.61 14.35
C VAL A 83 11.57 -5.69 13.24
N LEU A 84 11.33 -4.40 13.52
CA LEU A 84 10.92 -3.41 12.53
C LEU A 84 11.94 -3.30 11.39
N LEU A 85 13.22 -3.18 11.73
CA LEU A 85 14.29 -3.09 10.73
C LEU A 85 14.40 -4.38 9.91
N PHE A 86 14.29 -5.55 10.54
CA PHE A 86 14.26 -6.83 9.83
C PHE A 86 13.11 -6.89 8.82
N VAL A 87 11.92 -6.46 9.21
CA VAL A 87 10.74 -6.46 8.35
C VAL A 87 10.93 -5.49 7.17
N ARG A 88 11.43 -4.27 7.41
CA ARG A 88 11.75 -3.29 6.35
C ARG A 88 12.76 -3.83 5.34
N VAL A 89 13.83 -4.45 5.82
CA VAL A 89 14.83 -5.10 4.94
C VAL A 89 14.17 -6.20 4.10
N THR A 90 13.35 -7.04 4.71
CA THR A 90 12.64 -8.11 3.99
C THR A 90 11.70 -7.54 2.93
N MET A 91 10.95 -6.49 3.23
CA MET A 91 10.08 -5.82 2.27
C MET A 91 10.86 -5.15 1.13
N LEU A 92 12.03 -4.56 1.40
CA LEU A 92 12.90 -4.01 0.36
C LEU A 92 13.43 -5.11 -0.57
N VAL A 93 13.85 -6.25 -0.02
CA VAL A 93 14.28 -7.42 -0.82
C VAL A 93 13.13 -7.94 -1.68
N LEU A 94 11.93 -8.09 -1.11
CA LEU A 94 10.74 -8.49 -1.87
C LEU A 94 10.45 -7.54 -3.04
N LYS A 95 10.50 -6.23 -2.81
CA LYS A 95 10.36 -5.22 -3.86
C LYS A 95 11.42 -5.35 -4.95
N ALA A 96 12.68 -5.55 -4.57
CA ALA A 96 13.77 -5.74 -5.51
C ALA A 96 13.52 -6.99 -6.39
N VAL A 97 13.14 -8.11 -5.77
CA VAL A 97 12.81 -9.35 -6.49
C VAL A 97 11.66 -9.15 -7.46
N LEU A 98 10.55 -8.54 -7.01
CA LEU A 98 9.38 -8.26 -7.86
C LEU A 98 9.74 -7.29 -9.00
N SER A 99 10.54 -6.27 -8.75
CA SER A 99 10.98 -5.30 -9.76
C SER A 99 11.89 -5.95 -10.82
N VAL A 100 12.82 -6.81 -10.40
CA VAL A 100 13.66 -7.59 -11.31
C VAL A 100 12.82 -8.58 -12.12
N TRP A 101 11.84 -9.23 -11.52
CA TRP A 101 10.94 -10.14 -12.22
C TRP A 101 10.08 -9.38 -13.24
N PHE A 102 9.52 -8.24 -12.88
CA PHE A 102 8.79 -7.34 -13.77
C PHE A 102 9.68 -6.89 -14.96
N TYR A 103 10.90 -6.42 -14.68
CA TYR A 103 11.87 -6.09 -15.72
C TYR A 103 12.12 -7.25 -16.68
N ARG A 104 12.43 -8.43 -16.15
CA ARG A 104 12.71 -9.64 -16.97
C ARG A 104 11.52 -10.04 -17.83
N SER A 105 10.32 -9.90 -17.30
CA SER A 105 9.06 -10.21 -18.01
C SER A 105 8.80 -9.24 -19.16
N LEU A 106 9.06 -7.95 -18.98
CA LEU A 106 8.67 -6.92 -19.94
C LEU A 106 9.81 -6.44 -20.86
N ARG A 107 11.07 -6.80 -20.60
CA ARG A 107 12.23 -6.29 -21.37
C ARG A 107 12.21 -6.64 -22.86
N ALA A 108 11.64 -7.79 -23.23
CA ALA A 108 11.55 -8.20 -24.63
C ALA A 108 10.53 -7.36 -25.41
N PRO A 109 9.28 -7.20 -24.95
CA PRO A 109 8.27 -6.43 -25.68
C PRO A 109 8.41 -4.91 -25.56
N LEU A 110 8.92 -4.37 -24.44
CA LEU A 110 9.06 -2.92 -24.23
C LEU A 110 10.45 -2.38 -24.62
N GLY A 111 11.42 -3.27 -24.82
CA GLY A 111 12.83 -2.91 -24.92
C GLY A 111 13.48 -2.65 -23.55
N ARG A 112 14.80 -2.86 -23.48
CA ARG A 112 15.56 -2.84 -22.21
C ARG A 112 15.40 -1.54 -21.42
N THR A 113 15.47 -0.39 -22.08
CA THR A 113 15.42 0.93 -21.42
C THR A 113 14.06 1.21 -20.80
N ASN A 114 12.96 1.03 -21.57
CA ASN A 114 11.62 1.29 -21.04
C ASN A 114 11.25 0.34 -19.89
N ALA A 115 11.59 -0.94 -20.05
CA ALA A 115 11.37 -1.93 -18.99
C ALA A 115 12.19 -1.63 -17.74
N CYS A 116 13.44 -1.16 -17.89
CA CYS A 116 14.28 -0.75 -16.77
C CYS A 116 13.69 0.45 -16.03
N LEU A 117 13.31 1.51 -16.74
CA LEU A 117 12.71 2.70 -16.13
C LEU A 117 11.40 2.36 -15.39
N LEU A 118 10.51 1.58 -16.00
CA LEU A 118 9.28 1.13 -15.35
C LEU A 118 9.57 0.28 -14.10
N ALA A 119 10.56 -0.61 -14.15
CA ALA A 119 10.93 -1.43 -13.01
C ALA A 119 11.56 -0.60 -11.87
N LEU A 120 12.29 0.47 -12.20
CA LEU A 120 12.83 1.39 -11.21
C LEU A 120 11.73 2.28 -10.59
N VAL A 121 10.76 2.74 -11.39
CA VAL A 121 9.56 3.42 -10.87
C VAL A 121 8.81 2.51 -9.89
N LEU A 122 8.61 1.23 -10.27
CA LEU A 122 8.03 0.22 -9.40
C LEU A 122 8.84 0.01 -8.11
N PHE A 123 10.16 -0.06 -8.21
CA PHE A 123 11.06 -0.27 -7.06
C PHE A 123 11.00 0.89 -6.07
N VAL A 124 11.01 2.13 -6.55
CA VAL A 124 10.96 3.33 -5.69
C VAL A 124 9.56 3.57 -5.11
N PHE A 125 8.51 3.18 -5.80
CA PHE A 125 7.16 3.36 -5.31
C PHE A 125 6.90 2.56 -4.03
N THR A 126 6.45 3.23 -2.98
CA THR A 126 5.90 2.59 -1.77
C THR A 126 4.50 3.11 -1.57
N PRO A 127 3.49 2.25 -1.36
CA PRO A 127 2.10 2.67 -1.29
C PRO A 127 1.83 3.78 -0.27
N LYS A 128 2.39 3.67 0.92
CA LYS A 128 2.23 4.65 2.01
C LYS A 128 3.55 5.33 2.40
N TRP A 129 4.50 5.40 1.49
CA TRP A 129 5.81 6.03 1.65
C TRP A 129 6.79 5.35 2.61
N PHE A 130 6.41 4.25 3.25
CA PHE A 130 7.27 3.42 4.11
C PHE A 130 7.40 1.98 3.58
N LEU A 131 8.22 1.17 4.20
CA LEU A 131 8.55 -0.19 3.77
C LEU A 131 7.85 -1.29 4.59
N GLY A 132 6.78 -0.98 5.28
CA GLY A 132 6.06 -1.95 6.10
C GLY A 132 5.18 -2.92 5.31
N PRO A 133 4.81 -4.06 5.93
CA PRO A 133 3.90 -5.03 5.38
C PRO A 133 2.44 -4.69 5.71
N ASP A 134 2.05 -3.40 5.61
CA ASP A 134 0.69 -2.98 5.83
C ASP A 134 -0.27 -3.55 4.77
N TYR A 135 -1.56 -3.46 5.03
CA TYR A 135 -2.60 -4.02 4.18
C TYR A 135 -2.57 -3.48 2.74
N VAL A 136 -2.19 -2.22 2.52
CA VAL A 136 -2.08 -1.63 1.17
C VAL A 136 -0.83 -2.13 0.44
N SER A 137 0.31 -2.19 1.13
CA SER A 137 1.56 -2.71 0.58
C SER A 137 1.41 -4.19 0.20
N GLN A 138 0.76 -4.98 1.04
CA GLN A 138 0.45 -6.39 0.74
C GLN A 138 -0.46 -6.50 -0.48
N GLN A 139 -1.58 -5.77 -0.49
CA GLN A 139 -2.51 -5.76 -1.61
C GLN A 139 -1.78 -5.48 -2.93
N PHE A 140 -0.92 -4.47 -2.97
CA PHE A 140 -0.15 -4.10 -4.15
C PHE A 140 0.86 -5.19 -4.57
N HIS A 141 1.68 -5.69 -3.64
CA HIS A 141 2.71 -6.68 -3.96
C HIS A 141 2.11 -8.01 -4.41
N PHE A 142 1.03 -8.46 -3.78
CA PHE A 142 0.32 -9.66 -4.19
C PHE A 142 -0.41 -9.51 -5.53
N THR A 143 -1.01 -8.34 -5.81
CA THR A 143 -1.58 -8.04 -7.14
C THR A 143 -0.51 -8.10 -8.23
N LEU A 144 0.65 -7.49 -7.99
CA LEU A 144 1.78 -7.53 -8.92
C LEU A 144 2.29 -8.96 -9.13
N ALA A 145 2.47 -9.73 -8.06
CA ALA A 145 2.90 -11.12 -8.16
C ALA A 145 1.89 -11.97 -8.95
N ALA A 146 0.58 -11.81 -8.68
CA ALA A 146 -0.48 -12.46 -9.43
C ALA A 146 -0.40 -12.16 -10.93
N PHE A 147 -0.24 -10.88 -11.30
CA PHE A 147 -0.06 -10.46 -12.69
C PHE A 147 1.18 -11.12 -13.32
N LEU A 148 2.31 -11.15 -12.63
CA LEU A 148 3.55 -11.73 -13.15
C LEU A 148 3.43 -13.25 -13.37
N PHE A 149 2.72 -13.96 -12.49
CA PHE A 149 2.41 -15.36 -12.68
C PHE A 149 1.50 -15.59 -13.89
N PHE A 150 0.40 -14.84 -14.02
CA PHE A 150 -0.48 -14.91 -15.18
C PHE A 150 0.24 -14.51 -16.47
N TYR A 151 1.05 -13.46 -16.44
CA TYR A 151 1.90 -13.10 -17.57
C TYR A 151 2.77 -14.26 -18.00
N GLY A 152 3.47 -14.91 -17.06
CA GLY A 152 4.32 -16.06 -17.35
C GLY A 152 3.57 -17.27 -17.95
N TYR A 153 2.26 -17.39 -17.71
CA TYR A 153 1.40 -18.43 -18.31
C TYR A 153 0.95 -18.05 -19.73
N TYR A 154 0.59 -16.79 -19.98
CA TYR A 154 0.02 -16.35 -21.27
C TYR A 154 1.07 -15.78 -22.24
N ALA A 155 2.25 -15.37 -21.77
CA ALA A 155 3.28 -14.79 -22.64
C ALA A 155 3.75 -15.78 -23.71
N PRO A 156 3.98 -15.33 -24.95
CA PRO A 156 4.47 -16.18 -26.03
C PRO A 156 5.91 -16.67 -25.77
N GLY A 157 6.18 -17.93 -26.02
CA GLY A 157 7.52 -18.52 -25.89
C GLY A 157 7.51 -20.03 -26.08
N PRO A 158 8.69 -20.66 -26.26
CA PRO A 158 8.82 -22.10 -26.49
C PRO A 158 8.37 -22.97 -25.30
N GLN A 159 8.12 -22.37 -24.16
CA GLN A 159 7.61 -23.04 -22.95
C GLN A 159 6.09 -22.84 -22.72
N GLN A 160 5.35 -22.58 -23.76
CA GLN A 160 3.90 -22.24 -23.72
C GLN A 160 3.00 -23.19 -22.92
N TYR A 161 3.42 -24.41 -22.67
CA TYR A 161 2.60 -25.46 -22.03
C TYR A 161 3.09 -25.86 -20.63
N ARG A 162 4.09 -25.18 -20.10
CA ARG A 162 4.64 -25.49 -18.79
C ARG A 162 4.14 -24.49 -17.76
N GLY A 163 3.10 -24.88 -17.01
CA GLY A 163 2.87 -24.22 -15.76
C GLY A 163 1.46 -23.84 -15.42
N LEU A 164 0.53 -24.79 -15.42
CA LEU A 164 -0.74 -24.65 -14.70
C LEU A 164 -0.51 -24.15 -13.27
N TRP A 165 0.58 -24.56 -12.62
CA TRP A 165 1.01 -24.06 -11.33
C TRP A 165 1.14 -22.54 -11.27
N ARG A 166 1.47 -21.87 -12.39
CA ARG A 166 1.55 -20.38 -12.43
C ARG A 166 0.17 -19.76 -12.27
N VAL A 167 -0.85 -20.35 -12.87
CA VAL A 167 -2.22 -19.84 -12.68
C VAL A 167 -2.67 -20.07 -11.24
N ALA A 168 -2.37 -21.24 -10.68
CA ALA A 168 -2.66 -21.53 -9.27
C ALA A 168 -1.92 -20.57 -8.33
N ALA A 169 -0.61 -20.36 -8.54
CA ALA A 169 0.17 -19.40 -7.75
C ALA A 169 -0.35 -17.95 -7.92
N GLY A 170 -0.72 -17.56 -9.14
CA GLY A 170 -1.36 -16.27 -9.40
C GLY A 170 -2.70 -16.12 -8.69
N ALA A 171 -3.50 -17.18 -8.63
CA ALA A 171 -4.76 -17.21 -7.88
C ALA A 171 -4.53 -17.09 -6.36
N VAL A 172 -3.55 -17.82 -5.82
CA VAL A 172 -3.16 -17.70 -4.40
C VAL A 172 -2.73 -16.27 -4.08
N CYS A 173 -1.88 -15.67 -4.92
CA CYS A 173 -1.50 -14.26 -4.74
C CYS A 173 -2.72 -13.32 -4.82
N ALA A 174 -3.66 -13.54 -5.75
CA ALA A 174 -4.88 -12.76 -5.83
C ALA A 174 -5.72 -12.89 -4.55
N CYS A 175 -5.85 -14.10 -3.99
CA CYS A 175 -6.54 -14.33 -2.72
C CYS A 175 -5.86 -13.55 -1.57
N PHE A 176 -4.53 -13.58 -1.45
CA PHE A 176 -3.82 -12.78 -0.45
C PHE A 176 -4.00 -11.28 -0.67
N SER A 177 -4.05 -10.81 -1.93
CA SER A 177 -4.39 -9.41 -2.23
C SER A 177 -5.80 -9.05 -1.72
N PHE A 178 -6.79 -9.93 -1.92
CA PHE A 178 -8.16 -9.72 -1.45
C PHE A 178 -8.28 -9.81 0.08
N LEU A 179 -7.55 -10.69 0.73
CA LEU A 179 -7.49 -10.77 2.19
C LEU A 179 -6.84 -9.50 2.78
N ALA A 180 -5.73 -9.04 2.20
CA ALA A 180 -5.05 -7.85 2.67
C ALA A 180 -5.97 -6.61 2.61
N TYR A 181 -6.77 -6.47 1.56
CA TYR A 181 -7.73 -5.38 1.42
C TYR A 181 -9.02 -5.89 0.74
N PRO A 182 -10.04 -6.29 1.52
CA PRO A 182 -11.23 -6.99 1.00
C PRO A 182 -11.96 -6.26 -0.13
N GLN A 183 -12.00 -4.92 -0.10
CA GLN A 183 -12.62 -4.13 -1.17
C GLN A 183 -11.94 -4.33 -2.53
N SER A 184 -10.68 -4.77 -2.57
CA SER A 184 -9.96 -5.08 -3.80
C SER A 184 -10.53 -6.34 -4.51
N ALA A 185 -11.33 -7.15 -3.82
CA ALA A 185 -12.04 -8.29 -4.42
C ALA A 185 -13.01 -7.87 -5.54
N ALA A 186 -13.39 -6.60 -5.63
CA ALA A 186 -14.08 -6.04 -6.79
C ALA A 186 -13.32 -6.23 -8.11
N ALA A 187 -12.01 -6.49 -8.07
CA ALA A 187 -11.19 -6.87 -9.22
C ALA A 187 -11.45 -8.30 -9.72
N ALA A 188 -11.94 -9.22 -8.86
CA ALA A 188 -12.03 -10.65 -9.16
C ALA A 188 -12.89 -10.98 -10.40
N PRO A 189 -14.10 -10.43 -10.58
CA PRO A 189 -14.92 -10.71 -11.77
C PRO A 189 -14.23 -10.24 -13.06
N PHE A 190 -13.49 -9.13 -13.02
CA PHE A 190 -12.75 -8.62 -14.18
C PHE A 190 -11.51 -9.45 -14.48
N LEU A 191 -10.81 -9.96 -13.45
CA LEU A 191 -9.73 -10.93 -13.63
C LEU A 191 -10.24 -12.22 -14.26
N LEU A 192 -11.34 -12.76 -13.76
CA LEU A 192 -11.95 -13.97 -14.31
C LEU A 192 -12.38 -13.78 -15.76
N LEU A 193 -13.04 -12.67 -16.07
CA LEU A 193 -13.42 -12.31 -17.44
C LEU A 193 -12.17 -12.18 -18.34
N GLY A 194 -11.14 -11.51 -17.85
CA GLY A 194 -9.88 -11.34 -18.58
C GLY A 194 -9.20 -12.67 -18.90
N LEU A 195 -9.09 -13.57 -17.92
CA LEU A 195 -8.54 -14.91 -18.09
C LEU A 195 -9.38 -15.73 -19.09
N TRP A 196 -10.71 -15.68 -18.99
CA TRP A 196 -11.61 -16.36 -19.91
C TRP A 196 -11.46 -15.86 -21.37
N LEU A 197 -11.34 -14.54 -21.58
CA LEU A 197 -11.12 -13.96 -22.91
C LEU A 197 -9.73 -14.31 -23.47
N LEU A 198 -8.73 -14.44 -22.61
CA LEU A 198 -7.39 -14.88 -22.99
C LEU A 198 -7.37 -16.36 -23.35
N ASP A 199 -8.10 -17.21 -22.60
CA ASP A 199 -8.25 -18.64 -22.91
C ASP A 199 -8.94 -18.85 -24.25
N ARG A 200 -10.01 -18.09 -24.56
CA ARG A 200 -10.68 -18.14 -25.87
C ARG A 200 -9.74 -17.78 -27.02
N ALA A 201 -8.79 -16.87 -26.79
CA ALA A 201 -7.80 -16.50 -27.81
C ALA A 201 -6.66 -17.51 -27.96
N ALA A 202 -6.55 -18.48 -27.08
CA ALA A 202 -5.52 -19.50 -27.04
C ALA A 202 -6.15 -20.89 -26.73
N PRO A 203 -6.66 -21.59 -27.75
CA PRO A 203 -7.30 -22.92 -27.61
C PRO A 203 -6.39 -23.88 -26.83
N ARG A 204 -6.93 -24.67 -25.91
CA ARG A 204 -6.26 -25.58 -24.97
C ARG A 204 -5.76 -24.92 -23.67
N ARG A 205 -6.07 -23.65 -23.37
CA ARG A 205 -5.82 -23.03 -22.07
C ARG A 205 -7.07 -23.09 -21.19
N CYS A 206 -6.85 -23.27 -19.89
CA CYS A 206 -7.90 -23.37 -18.88
C CYS A 206 -7.62 -22.45 -17.68
N GLY A 207 -7.02 -21.29 -17.94
CA GLY A 207 -6.60 -20.35 -16.91
C GLY A 207 -7.77 -19.84 -16.07
N ALA A 208 -8.90 -19.51 -16.70
CA ALA A 208 -10.10 -19.04 -15.99
C ALA A 208 -10.67 -20.12 -15.04
N LEU A 209 -10.79 -21.36 -15.52
CA LEU A 209 -11.29 -22.47 -14.68
C LEU A 209 -10.35 -22.76 -13.53
N LEU A 210 -9.03 -22.82 -13.81
CA LEU A 210 -8.04 -23.10 -12.77
C LEU A 210 -7.95 -21.96 -11.76
N PHE A 211 -8.08 -20.70 -12.19
CA PHE A 211 -8.19 -19.56 -11.29
C PHE A 211 -9.39 -19.71 -10.35
N LEU A 212 -10.57 -19.99 -10.89
CA LEU A 212 -11.79 -20.17 -10.11
C LEU A 212 -11.66 -21.31 -9.10
N VAL A 213 -11.17 -22.49 -9.53
CA VAL A 213 -10.96 -23.65 -8.64
C VAL A 213 -9.91 -23.31 -7.56
N SER A 214 -8.81 -22.66 -7.91
CA SER A 214 -7.78 -22.30 -6.93
C SER A 214 -8.31 -21.28 -5.92
N CYS A 215 -9.07 -20.27 -6.35
CA CYS A 215 -9.73 -19.32 -5.44
C CYS A 215 -10.75 -20.01 -4.53
N ALA A 216 -11.53 -20.97 -5.06
CA ALA A 216 -12.49 -21.74 -4.26
C ALA A 216 -11.79 -22.60 -3.20
N VAL A 217 -10.69 -23.27 -3.56
CA VAL A 217 -9.88 -24.04 -2.61
C VAL A 217 -9.25 -23.14 -1.54
N CYS A 218 -8.61 -22.03 -1.94
CA CYS A 218 -8.00 -21.09 -0.98
C CYS A 218 -9.05 -20.46 -0.06
N GLY A 219 -10.17 -20.00 -0.64
CA GLY A 219 -11.26 -19.39 0.13
C GLY A 219 -11.93 -20.39 1.06
N GLY A 220 -12.18 -21.63 0.60
CA GLY A 220 -12.72 -22.71 1.41
C GLY A 220 -11.79 -23.11 2.56
N ALA A 221 -10.49 -23.26 2.29
CA ALA A 221 -9.50 -23.56 3.34
C ALA A 221 -9.41 -22.43 4.37
N PHE A 222 -9.44 -21.18 3.92
CA PHE A 222 -9.41 -20.02 4.80
C PHE A 222 -10.70 -19.93 5.64
N ALA A 223 -11.88 -20.10 5.02
CA ALA A 223 -13.16 -20.13 5.73
C ALA A 223 -13.23 -21.25 6.78
N LEU A 224 -12.72 -22.44 6.44
CA LEU A 224 -12.65 -23.56 7.38
C LEU A 224 -11.71 -23.23 8.56
N TRP A 225 -10.56 -22.61 8.30
CA TRP A 225 -9.64 -22.19 9.35
C TRP A 225 -10.27 -21.13 10.28
N LEU A 226 -11.02 -20.15 9.73
CA LEU A 226 -11.77 -19.19 10.54
C LEU A 226 -12.84 -19.87 11.40
N LEU A 227 -13.63 -20.78 10.80
CA LEU A 227 -14.66 -21.52 11.53
C LEU A 227 -14.07 -22.39 12.64
N GLN A 228 -12.93 -23.03 12.39
CA GLN A 228 -12.20 -23.77 13.43
C GLN A 228 -11.78 -22.85 14.58
N GLY A 229 -11.28 -21.65 14.24
CA GLY A 229 -10.93 -20.62 15.23
C GLY A 229 -12.11 -20.17 16.09
N MET A 230 -13.33 -20.22 15.55
CA MET A 230 -14.60 -19.89 16.21
C MET A 230 -15.29 -21.12 16.86
N GLY A 231 -14.64 -22.30 16.92
CA GLY A 231 -15.27 -23.52 17.41
C GLY A 231 -16.42 -24.01 16.53
N PHE A 232 -16.39 -23.72 15.22
CA PHE A 232 -17.43 -24.00 14.21
C PHE A 232 -18.77 -23.25 14.44
N ASP A 233 -18.77 -22.17 15.21
CA ASP A 233 -19.92 -21.29 15.38
C ASP A 233 -20.01 -20.26 14.24
N LEU A 234 -20.70 -20.63 13.16
CA LEU A 234 -20.92 -19.74 12.01
C LEU A 234 -21.76 -18.49 12.36
N PRO A 235 -22.86 -18.57 13.12
CA PRO A 235 -23.58 -17.40 13.57
C PRO A 235 -22.70 -16.37 14.30
N ALA A 236 -21.86 -16.82 15.24
CA ALA A 236 -20.93 -15.95 15.93
C ALA A 236 -19.89 -15.31 14.99
N LEU A 237 -19.34 -16.09 14.04
CA LEU A 237 -18.44 -15.55 13.02
C LEU A 237 -19.09 -14.44 12.19
N LEU A 238 -20.32 -14.67 11.71
CA LEU A 238 -21.05 -13.70 10.91
C LEU A 238 -21.42 -12.45 11.71
N ALA A 239 -21.81 -12.60 12.97
CA ALA A 239 -22.10 -11.47 13.86
C ALA A 239 -20.85 -10.60 14.10
N ARG A 240 -19.67 -11.24 14.30
CA ARG A 240 -18.39 -10.53 14.46
C ARG A 240 -17.97 -9.84 13.18
N ALA A 241 -18.09 -10.52 12.04
CA ALA A 241 -17.80 -9.92 10.74
C ALA A 241 -18.70 -8.70 10.48
N ALA A 242 -19.99 -8.80 10.78
CA ALA A 242 -20.91 -7.67 10.64
C ALA A 242 -20.54 -6.49 11.55
N LEU A 243 -20.15 -6.76 12.80
CA LEU A 243 -19.69 -5.73 13.75
C LEU A 243 -18.47 -4.97 13.23
N ILE A 244 -17.50 -5.66 12.65
CA ILE A 244 -16.28 -5.07 12.11
C ILE A 244 -16.55 -4.30 10.81
N LEU A 245 -17.46 -4.79 9.97
CA LEU A 245 -17.83 -4.14 8.71
C LEU A 245 -18.69 -2.88 8.89
N ASN A 246 -19.46 -2.84 9.98
CA ASN A 246 -20.31 -1.68 10.33
C ASN A 246 -19.53 -0.67 11.20
N ASP A 247 -18.33 -0.31 10.76
CA ASP A 247 -17.53 0.70 11.45
C ASP A 247 -18.18 2.09 11.30
N PRO A 248 -18.52 2.78 12.41
CA PRO A 248 -19.13 4.10 12.39
C PRO A 248 -18.31 5.14 11.60
N GLN A 249 -16.99 4.96 11.49
CA GLN A 249 -16.13 5.83 10.69
C GLN A 249 -16.51 5.83 9.20
N TYR A 250 -17.17 4.78 8.72
CA TYR A 250 -17.56 4.63 7.31
C TYR A 250 -19.08 4.73 7.09
N ASP A 251 -19.81 5.24 8.07
CA ASP A 251 -21.27 5.48 7.96
C ASP A 251 -21.53 6.78 7.17
N PHE A 252 -21.76 6.63 5.86
CA PHE A 252 -22.12 7.72 4.96
C PHE A 252 -23.06 7.25 3.86
N THR A 253 -23.97 8.13 3.47
CA THR A 253 -24.89 7.85 2.36
C THR A 253 -24.19 7.95 1.00
N ALA A 254 -24.71 7.26 -0.02
CA ALA A 254 -24.18 7.35 -1.38
C ALA A 254 -24.25 8.79 -1.94
N GLY A 255 -25.24 9.59 -1.52
CA GLY A 255 -25.39 10.99 -1.92
C GLY A 255 -24.28 11.87 -1.33
N GLU A 256 -24.02 11.76 -0.04
CA GLU A 256 -22.94 12.48 0.65
C GLU A 256 -21.58 12.13 0.03
N ARG A 257 -21.37 10.85 -0.23
CA ARG A 257 -20.14 10.39 -0.87
C ARG A 257 -19.95 10.98 -2.26
N LEU A 258 -20.99 10.99 -3.09
CA LEU A 258 -20.94 11.58 -4.43
C LEU A 258 -20.66 13.08 -4.37
N HIS A 259 -21.31 13.80 -3.46
CA HIS A 259 -21.06 15.23 -3.26
C HIS A 259 -19.60 15.50 -2.86
N THR A 260 -19.08 14.75 -1.91
CA THR A 260 -17.68 14.83 -1.46
C THR A 260 -16.72 14.58 -2.63
N LEU A 261 -16.96 13.53 -3.43
CA LEU A 261 -16.14 13.21 -4.59
C LEU A 261 -16.19 14.30 -5.68
N ALA A 262 -17.35 14.92 -5.88
CA ALA A 262 -17.48 16.04 -6.82
C ALA A 262 -16.66 17.26 -6.36
N GLY A 263 -16.71 17.60 -5.07
CA GLY A 263 -15.87 18.65 -4.48
C GLY A 263 -14.37 18.35 -4.62
N GLN A 264 -13.97 17.10 -4.34
CA GLN A 264 -12.59 16.66 -4.51
C GLN A 264 -12.14 16.71 -5.97
N ALA A 265 -13.00 16.33 -6.93
CA ALA A 265 -12.70 16.43 -8.35
C ALA A 265 -12.49 17.90 -8.79
N ALA A 266 -13.31 18.81 -8.29
CA ALA A 266 -13.13 20.24 -8.54
C ALA A 266 -11.80 20.75 -7.97
N ALA A 267 -11.42 20.33 -6.75
CA ALA A 267 -10.13 20.68 -6.15
C ALA A 267 -8.94 20.14 -6.96
N VAL A 268 -9.04 18.90 -7.45
CA VAL A 268 -8.02 18.30 -8.34
C VAL A 268 -7.87 19.11 -9.63
N LEU A 269 -8.99 19.49 -10.27
CA LEU A 269 -8.94 20.30 -11.48
C LEU A 269 -8.31 21.68 -11.22
N GLN A 270 -8.59 22.29 -10.07
CA GLN A 270 -8.00 23.55 -9.67
C GLN A 270 -6.48 23.41 -9.44
N THR A 271 -6.04 22.37 -8.74
CA THR A 271 -4.62 22.08 -8.49
C THR A 271 -3.87 21.79 -9.79
N CYS A 272 -4.50 21.07 -10.70
CA CYS A 272 -3.91 20.67 -11.99
C CYS A 272 -4.05 21.73 -13.10
N ARG A 273 -4.59 22.93 -12.83
CA ARG A 273 -4.85 23.95 -13.86
C ARG A 273 -3.60 24.35 -14.65
N VAL A 274 -2.46 24.52 -13.99
CA VAL A 274 -1.21 24.92 -14.65
C VAL A 274 -0.71 23.83 -15.60
N PRO A 275 -0.53 22.56 -15.19
CA PRO A 275 -0.22 21.48 -16.11
C PRO A 275 -1.22 21.34 -17.26
N ALA A 276 -2.52 21.53 -17.00
CA ALA A 276 -3.56 21.44 -18.02
C ALA A 276 -3.45 22.54 -19.09
N LEU A 277 -3.23 23.78 -18.67
CA LEU A 277 -3.00 24.91 -19.58
C LEU A 277 -1.71 24.72 -20.39
N ALA A 278 -0.62 24.27 -19.78
CA ALA A 278 0.64 23.96 -20.47
C ALA A 278 0.44 22.86 -21.53
N ALA A 279 -0.32 21.82 -21.19
CA ALA A 279 -0.64 20.75 -22.12
C ALA A 279 -1.49 21.25 -23.31
N ALA A 280 -2.52 22.06 -23.04
CA ALA A 280 -3.36 22.67 -24.08
C ALA A 280 -2.54 23.58 -25.01
N ALA A 281 -1.68 24.41 -24.45
CA ALA A 281 -0.78 25.28 -25.21
C ALA A 281 0.19 24.48 -26.09
N ALA A 282 0.78 23.41 -25.59
CA ALA A 282 1.66 22.52 -26.35
C ALA A 282 0.95 21.83 -27.51
N VAL A 283 -0.29 21.39 -27.29
CA VAL A 283 -1.13 20.81 -28.34
C VAL A 283 -1.48 21.85 -29.40
N LEU A 284 -1.91 23.04 -28.98
CA LEU A 284 -2.27 24.14 -29.88
C LEU A 284 -1.07 24.57 -30.74
N ALA A 285 0.10 24.76 -30.13
CA ALA A 285 1.35 25.07 -30.83
C ALA A 285 1.69 24.00 -31.88
N GLY A 286 1.50 22.72 -31.54
CA GLY A 286 1.68 21.60 -32.48
C GLY A 286 0.70 21.59 -33.64
N VAL A 287 -0.53 22.05 -33.44
CA VAL A 287 -1.56 22.20 -34.51
C VAL A 287 -1.25 23.39 -35.39
N LEU A 288 -0.91 24.54 -34.78
CA LEU A 288 -0.62 25.80 -35.51
C LEU A 288 0.67 25.73 -36.33
N SER A 289 1.66 24.96 -35.87
CA SER A 289 2.92 24.78 -36.60
C SER A 289 2.78 24.02 -37.92
N GLY A 290 1.58 23.60 -38.30
CA GLY A 290 1.26 23.01 -39.59
C GLY A 290 1.97 21.70 -39.95
N ARG A 291 2.66 21.07 -38.98
CA ARG A 291 3.42 19.84 -39.18
C ARG A 291 2.56 18.58 -39.31
N GLY A 292 1.61 18.59 -40.24
CA GLY A 292 0.79 17.43 -40.60
C GLY A 292 -0.68 17.75 -40.87
N SER A 293 -1.41 16.83 -41.53
CA SER A 293 -2.85 16.88 -41.69
C SER A 293 -3.56 17.05 -40.34
N ARG A 294 -4.66 17.78 -40.26
CA ARG A 294 -5.47 17.98 -39.05
C ARG A 294 -5.66 16.65 -38.34
N PRO A 295 -5.15 16.50 -37.10
CA PRO A 295 -5.24 15.22 -36.39
C PRO A 295 -6.71 14.92 -36.07
N ALA A 296 -7.14 13.66 -36.26
CA ALA A 296 -8.45 13.22 -35.79
C ALA A 296 -8.64 13.52 -34.31
N PRO A 297 -9.85 13.84 -33.81
CA PRO A 297 -10.10 14.22 -32.42
C PRO A 297 -9.50 13.24 -31.38
N ALA A 298 -9.56 11.95 -31.68
CA ALA A 298 -8.96 10.91 -30.83
C ALA A 298 -7.44 11.06 -30.67
N ARG A 299 -6.71 11.47 -31.70
CA ARG A 299 -5.26 11.73 -31.63
C ARG A 299 -4.95 13.04 -30.93
N LEU A 300 -5.85 14.00 -31.00
CA LEU A 300 -5.71 15.26 -30.28
C LEU A 300 -5.80 15.03 -28.78
N LEU A 301 -6.81 14.27 -28.34
CA LEU A 301 -6.97 13.90 -26.93
C LEU A 301 -5.81 13.04 -26.42
N GLU A 302 -5.31 12.11 -27.23
CA GLU A 302 -4.12 11.32 -26.88
C GLU A 302 -2.90 12.22 -26.62
N ARG A 303 -2.66 13.22 -27.48
CA ARG A 303 -1.57 14.19 -27.28
C ARG A 303 -1.79 15.03 -26.03
N LEU A 304 -3.01 15.49 -25.81
CA LEU A 304 -3.37 16.27 -24.63
C LEU A 304 -3.11 15.48 -23.35
N LEU A 305 -3.56 14.24 -23.25
CA LEU A 305 -3.34 13.39 -22.09
C LEU A 305 -1.84 13.09 -21.86
N TRP A 306 -1.08 12.89 -22.95
CA TRP A 306 0.36 12.69 -22.84
C TRP A 306 1.08 13.94 -22.32
N TYR A 307 0.84 15.12 -22.91
CA TYR A 307 1.44 16.38 -22.45
C TYR A 307 0.98 16.73 -21.04
N PHE A 308 -0.28 16.49 -20.70
CA PHE A 308 -0.80 16.70 -19.38
C PHE A 308 -0.05 15.83 -18.34
N THR A 309 0.09 14.53 -18.61
CA THR A 309 0.85 13.62 -17.72
C THR A 309 2.30 14.07 -17.58
N PHE A 310 2.93 14.53 -18.66
CA PHE A 310 4.31 15.02 -18.65
C PHE A 310 4.47 16.31 -17.81
N PHE A 311 3.67 17.33 -18.06
CA PHE A 311 3.74 18.59 -17.31
C PHE A 311 3.31 18.41 -15.85
N LEU A 312 2.36 17.53 -15.58
CA LEU A 312 1.97 17.18 -14.22
C LEU A 312 3.11 16.46 -13.47
N THR A 313 3.88 15.62 -14.14
CA THR A 313 5.06 14.97 -13.53
C THR A 313 6.09 16.03 -13.11
N LEU A 314 6.38 17.01 -13.98
CA LEU A 314 7.28 18.10 -13.65
C LEU A 314 6.74 18.97 -12.51
N TRP A 315 5.45 19.28 -12.55
CA TRP A 315 4.77 20.06 -11.50
C TRP A 315 4.83 19.35 -10.14
N CYS A 316 4.46 18.07 -10.07
CA CYS A 316 4.52 17.29 -8.82
C CYS A 316 5.94 17.24 -8.27
N THR A 317 6.95 17.07 -9.13
CA THR A 317 8.35 17.07 -8.70
C THR A 317 8.72 18.43 -8.08
N ALA A 318 8.44 19.53 -8.78
CA ALA A 318 8.73 20.87 -8.28
C ALA A 318 7.97 21.17 -6.98
N HIS A 319 6.69 20.82 -6.91
CA HIS A 319 5.85 21.03 -5.74
C HIS A 319 6.39 20.27 -4.53
N SER A 320 6.77 19.00 -4.70
CA SER A 320 7.32 18.20 -3.60
C SER A 320 8.63 18.76 -3.07
N LEU A 321 9.47 19.36 -3.94
CA LEU A 321 10.71 19.97 -3.54
C LEU A 321 10.52 21.29 -2.76
N ILE A 322 9.48 22.06 -3.10
CA ILE A 322 9.22 23.38 -2.54
C ILE A 322 8.38 23.27 -1.25
N SER A 323 7.35 22.44 -1.24
CA SER A 323 6.37 22.34 -0.15
C SER A 323 6.67 21.26 0.89
N VAL A 324 7.82 20.59 0.80
CA VAL A 324 8.17 19.49 1.72
C VAL A 324 7.03 18.45 1.78
N SER A 325 6.57 18.02 0.61
CA SER A 325 5.41 17.12 0.48
C SER A 325 5.73 16.00 -0.52
N LEU A 326 5.36 14.80 -0.19
CA LEU A 326 5.48 13.63 -1.08
C LEU A 326 4.19 13.43 -1.89
N ASP A 327 3.68 14.48 -2.53
CA ASP A 327 2.40 14.46 -3.22
C ASP A 327 2.51 14.19 -4.73
N PHE A 328 2.33 12.93 -5.13
CA PHE A 328 2.27 12.49 -6.53
C PHE A 328 0.90 11.93 -6.92
N ARG A 329 -0.10 12.14 -6.10
CA ARG A 329 -1.44 11.53 -6.21
C ARG A 329 -2.08 11.76 -7.58
N HIS A 330 -2.01 12.99 -8.07
CA HIS A 330 -2.60 13.38 -9.35
C HIS A 330 -1.90 12.72 -10.55
N LEU A 331 -0.59 12.47 -10.44
CA LEU A 331 0.18 11.84 -11.51
C LEU A 331 -0.30 10.42 -11.81
N TYR A 332 -0.63 9.65 -10.77
CA TYR A 332 -1.10 8.28 -10.99
C TYR A 332 -2.47 8.23 -11.65
N LEU A 333 -3.37 9.15 -11.29
CA LEU A 333 -4.67 9.28 -11.97
C LEU A 333 -4.48 9.64 -13.44
N ALA A 334 -3.65 10.65 -13.75
CA ALA A 334 -3.36 11.05 -15.11
C ALA A 334 -2.75 9.92 -15.96
N ALA A 335 -1.77 9.19 -15.40
CA ALA A 335 -1.14 8.06 -16.09
C ALA A 335 -2.11 6.89 -16.32
N ALA A 336 -2.99 6.60 -15.36
CA ALA A 336 -4.04 5.58 -15.51
C ALA A 336 -5.04 5.95 -16.60
N LEU A 337 -5.48 7.21 -16.67
CA LEU A 337 -6.41 7.71 -17.69
C LEU A 337 -5.76 7.75 -19.09
N ALA A 338 -4.52 8.24 -19.21
CA ALA A 338 -3.78 8.24 -20.47
C ALA A 338 -3.55 6.81 -21.00
N GLY A 339 -3.25 5.88 -20.10
CA GLY A 339 -3.15 4.47 -20.41
C GLY A 339 -4.47 3.86 -20.86
N GLY A 340 -5.55 4.14 -20.14
CA GLY A 340 -6.91 3.70 -20.49
C GLY A 340 -7.30 4.16 -21.89
N TRP A 341 -7.08 5.43 -22.19
CA TRP A 341 -7.29 5.97 -23.54
C TRP A 341 -6.50 5.22 -24.60
N THR A 342 -5.22 4.93 -24.28
CA THR A 342 -4.33 4.17 -25.16
C THR A 342 -4.87 2.76 -25.44
N PHE A 343 -5.43 2.08 -24.43
CA PHE A 343 -6.06 0.78 -24.62
C PHE A 343 -7.33 0.83 -25.49
N CYS A 344 -8.12 1.89 -25.40
CA CYS A 344 -9.38 2.01 -26.15
C CYS A 344 -9.17 2.39 -27.62
N CYS A 345 -8.30 3.36 -27.90
CA CYS A 345 -8.26 4.03 -29.21
C CYS A 345 -7.32 3.41 -30.24
N ASP A 346 -6.33 2.61 -29.83
CA ASP A 346 -5.30 2.14 -30.76
C ASP A 346 -5.32 0.63 -30.97
N ARG A 347 -6.15 0.20 -31.90
CA ARG A 347 -6.30 -1.23 -32.24
C ARG A 347 -5.34 -1.70 -33.34
N ARG A 348 -4.74 -0.81 -34.12
CA ARG A 348 -4.10 -1.17 -35.39
C ARG A 348 -2.58 -1.30 -35.39
N GLU A 349 -1.85 -0.60 -34.51
CA GLU A 349 -0.38 -0.46 -34.59
C GLU A 349 0.42 -1.23 -33.53
N VAL A 350 -0.16 -2.19 -32.82
CA VAL A 350 0.53 -2.79 -31.66
C VAL A 350 1.27 -4.05 -32.07
N GLN A 351 2.59 -3.94 -32.11
CA GLN A 351 3.51 -5.06 -32.39
C GLN A 351 3.36 -6.21 -31.38
N HIS A 352 2.92 -5.93 -30.15
CA HIS A 352 2.78 -6.90 -29.05
C HIS A 352 1.33 -6.98 -28.55
N ARG A 353 0.41 -7.42 -29.40
CA ARG A 353 -1.05 -7.55 -29.08
C ARG A 353 -1.30 -8.36 -27.81
N THR A 354 -0.55 -9.42 -27.59
CA THR A 354 -0.70 -10.28 -26.38
C THR A 354 -0.39 -9.50 -25.13
N LEU A 355 0.77 -8.83 -25.04
CA LEU A 355 1.11 -8.03 -23.85
C LEU A 355 0.09 -6.92 -23.60
N ARG A 356 -0.37 -6.23 -24.66
CA ARG A 356 -1.40 -5.22 -24.52
C ARG A 356 -2.68 -5.78 -23.89
N ARG A 357 -3.14 -6.97 -24.35
CA ARG A 357 -4.31 -7.64 -23.79
C ARG A 357 -4.08 -8.02 -22.31
N LEU A 358 -2.90 -8.53 -21.97
CA LEU A 358 -2.56 -8.88 -20.61
C LEU A 358 -2.54 -7.64 -19.70
N LEU A 359 -1.89 -6.55 -20.12
CA LEU A 359 -1.87 -5.29 -19.37
C LEU A 359 -3.27 -4.72 -19.17
N PHE A 360 -4.16 -4.83 -20.16
CA PHE A 360 -5.52 -4.34 -20.06
C PHE A 360 -6.39 -5.23 -19.16
N TRP A 361 -6.50 -6.54 -19.51
CA TRP A 361 -7.45 -7.45 -18.88
C TRP A 361 -7.02 -7.93 -17.49
N LEU A 362 -5.73 -8.08 -17.24
CA LEU A 362 -5.21 -8.57 -15.95
C LEU A 362 -4.55 -7.49 -15.10
N GLY A 363 -4.38 -6.29 -15.64
CA GLY A 363 -3.74 -5.18 -14.94
C GLY A 363 -4.65 -3.97 -14.81
N TRP A 364 -4.82 -3.22 -15.88
CA TRP A 364 -5.47 -1.91 -15.86
C TRP A 364 -6.94 -1.99 -15.45
N LEU A 365 -7.73 -2.84 -16.10
CA LEU A 365 -9.17 -2.93 -15.85
C LEU A 365 -9.50 -3.45 -14.43
N PRO A 366 -8.92 -4.56 -13.94
CA PRO A 366 -9.13 -5.00 -12.57
C PRO A 366 -8.64 -3.97 -11.54
N GLY A 367 -7.49 -3.32 -11.80
CA GLY A 367 -6.97 -2.26 -10.93
C GLY A 367 -7.88 -1.06 -10.85
N MET A 368 -8.45 -0.60 -11.97
CA MET A 368 -9.42 0.49 -12.00
C MET A 368 -10.74 0.11 -11.32
N ALA A 369 -11.20 -1.14 -11.47
CA ALA A 369 -12.40 -1.63 -10.79
C ALA A 369 -12.22 -1.63 -9.27
N ALA A 370 -11.10 -2.15 -8.78
CA ALA A 370 -10.75 -2.11 -7.35
C ALA A 370 -10.67 -0.65 -6.85
N TYR A 371 -9.97 0.22 -7.57
CA TYR A 371 -9.86 1.64 -7.22
C TYR A 371 -11.23 2.32 -7.10
N LEU A 372 -12.10 2.16 -8.09
CA LEU A 372 -13.43 2.78 -8.09
C LEU A 372 -14.32 2.23 -6.97
N PHE A 373 -14.22 0.94 -6.68
CA PHE A 373 -14.96 0.34 -5.57
C PHE A 373 -14.48 0.85 -4.21
N ILE A 374 -13.16 0.90 -4.00
CA ILE A 374 -12.55 1.44 -2.77
C ILE A 374 -12.93 2.93 -2.61
N LEU A 375 -12.85 3.70 -3.69
CA LEU A 375 -13.23 5.11 -3.69
C LEU A 375 -14.68 5.32 -3.26
N ARG A 376 -15.59 4.42 -3.64
CA ARG A 376 -16.99 4.47 -3.23
C ARG A 376 -17.21 4.05 -1.79
N SER A 377 -16.51 3.01 -1.33
CA SER A 377 -16.76 2.33 -0.05
C SER A 377 -15.94 2.84 1.13
N THR A 378 -15.15 3.90 0.92
CA THR A 378 -14.31 4.49 1.97
C THR A 378 -14.38 6.02 1.92
N LEU A 379 -13.95 6.69 2.99
CA LEU A 379 -13.82 8.15 3.03
C LEU A 379 -12.55 8.67 2.36
N ILE A 380 -11.72 7.79 1.83
CA ILE A 380 -10.45 8.17 1.20
C ILE A 380 -10.70 9.12 0.03
N ALA A 381 -9.96 10.23 -0.01
CA ALA A 381 -10.10 11.25 -1.05
C ALA A 381 -9.67 10.73 -2.43
N LEU A 382 -10.27 11.28 -3.48
CA LEU A 382 -10.08 10.89 -4.90
C LEU A 382 -8.60 10.65 -5.26
N CYS A 383 -7.71 11.52 -4.85
CA CYS A 383 -6.29 11.40 -5.14
C CYS A 383 -5.49 10.78 -3.98
N THR A 384 -6.06 10.63 -2.79
CA THR A 384 -5.40 9.91 -1.69
C THR A 384 -5.38 8.41 -1.95
N THR A 385 -6.27 7.91 -2.78
CA THR A 385 -6.25 6.54 -3.30
C THR A 385 -5.13 6.27 -4.30
N PHE A 386 -4.12 7.14 -4.38
CA PHE A 386 -2.98 6.99 -5.28
C PHE A 386 -2.28 5.63 -5.15
N MET A 387 -2.27 5.06 -3.97
CA MET A 387 -1.70 3.76 -3.70
C MET A 387 -2.43 2.63 -4.46
N TYR A 388 -3.74 2.74 -4.66
CA TYR A 388 -4.53 1.80 -5.45
C TYR A 388 -4.53 2.14 -6.94
N LEU A 389 -4.31 3.41 -7.30
CA LEU A 389 -4.16 3.87 -8.67
C LEU A 389 -2.81 3.53 -9.29
N PHE A 390 -1.79 3.29 -8.47
CA PHE A 390 -0.44 3.07 -8.99
C PHE A 390 -0.36 1.87 -9.93
N TRP A 391 -1.06 0.78 -9.63
CA TRP A 391 -1.05 -0.41 -10.49
C TRP A 391 -1.66 -0.14 -11.88
N PRO A 392 -2.88 0.39 -12.04
CA PRO A 392 -3.40 0.78 -13.35
C PRO A 392 -2.57 1.89 -14.02
N ALA A 393 -1.96 2.81 -13.26
CA ALA A 393 -1.05 3.82 -13.81
C ALA A 393 0.22 3.18 -14.41
N LEU A 394 0.82 2.22 -13.73
CA LEU A 394 1.98 1.47 -14.22
C LEU A 394 1.63 0.67 -15.49
N CYS A 395 0.49 0.00 -15.51
CA CYS A 395 -0.04 -0.68 -16.70
C CYS A 395 -0.28 0.30 -17.86
N GLY A 396 -0.79 1.50 -17.56
CA GLY A 396 -0.99 2.58 -18.52
C GLY A 396 0.33 3.10 -19.10
N ALA A 397 1.32 3.33 -18.26
CA ALA A 397 2.66 3.74 -18.66
C ALA A 397 3.34 2.66 -19.54
N ALA A 398 3.16 1.38 -19.21
CA ALA A 398 3.63 0.28 -20.03
C ALA A 398 2.92 0.22 -21.40
N ALA A 399 1.61 0.52 -21.45
CA ALA A 399 0.85 0.61 -22.72
C ALA A 399 1.35 1.76 -23.61
N LEU A 400 1.66 2.92 -23.02
CA LEU A 400 2.28 4.04 -23.75
C LEU A 400 3.65 3.64 -24.32
N ALA A 401 4.43 2.86 -23.58
CA ALA A 401 5.72 2.36 -23.99
C ALA A 401 5.64 1.35 -25.16
N LEU A 402 4.56 0.57 -25.26
CA LEU A 402 4.31 -0.36 -26.37
C LEU A 402 4.10 0.33 -27.71
N LYS A 403 3.56 1.55 -27.73
CA LYS A 403 3.36 2.35 -28.95
C LYS A 403 4.65 2.94 -29.50
N SER A 404 5.69 2.97 -28.71
CA SER A 404 6.92 3.69 -28.96
C SER A 404 7.87 3.11 -30.02
N PRO A 405 7.84 1.80 -30.41
CA PRO A 405 8.86 1.24 -31.31
C PRO A 405 8.83 1.77 -32.74
N ALA A 406 7.66 2.21 -33.23
CA ALA A 406 7.46 2.51 -34.65
C ALA A 406 8.09 3.84 -35.11
N ALA A 407 8.36 4.79 -34.21
CA ALA A 407 8.95 6.09 -34.54
C ALA A 407 10.02 6.50 -33.49
N PRO A 408 11.26 6.79 -33.89
CA PRO A 408 12.35 7.16 -32.96
C PRO A 408 11.99 8.34 -32.05
N HIS A 409 11.24 9.30 -32.55
CA HIS A 409 10.80 10.46 -31.79
C HIS A 409 9.83 10.07 -30.65
N ARG A 410 8.83 9.25 -30.92
CA ARG A 410 7.87 8.77 -29.90
C ARG A 410 8.56 7.94 -28.81
N ARG A 411 9.53 7.12 -29.20
CA ARG A 411 10.33 6.35 -28.26
C ARG A 411 11.09 7.25 -27.28
N ARG A 412 11.73 8.31 -27.78
CA ARG A 412 12.43 9.29 -26.93
C ARG A 412 11.47 10.00 -25.98
N GLN A 413 10.31 10.43 -26.48
CA GLN A 413 9.28 11.06 -25.65
C GLN A 413 8.81 10.14 -24.52
N THR A 414 8.54 8.86 -24.79
CA THR A 414 8.14 7.90 -23.76
C THR A 414 9.26 7.67 -22.75
N GLN A 415 10.51 7.55 -23.20
CA GLN A 415 11.66 7.40 -22.30
C GLN A 415 11.82 8.62 -21.39
N LEU A 416 11.63 9.83 -21.93
CA LEU A 416 11.67 11.05 -21.15
C LEU A 416 10.56 11.08 -20.10
N LEU A 417 9.33 10.72 -20.47
CA LEU A 417 8.21 10.64 -19.52
C LEU A 417 8.50 9.65 -18.38
N LEU A 418 8.97 8.44 -18.71
CA LEU A 418 9.31 7.42 -17.71
C LEU A 418 10.48 7.85 -16.81
N LEU A 419 11.46 8.54 -17.38
CA LEU A 419 12.58 9.11 -16.61
C LEU A 419 12.06 10.20 -15.66
N CYS A 420 11.21 11.11 -16.14
CA CYS A 420 10.57 12.12 -15.29
C CYS A 420 9.75 11.48 -14.16
N MET A 421 8.99 10.43 -14.44
CA MET A 421 8.25 9.69 -13.40
C MET A 421 9.19 9.08 -12.36
N LEU A 422 10.32 8.50 -12.78
CA LEU A 422 11.33 7.98 -11.86
C LEU A 422 11.94 9.09 -11.00
N LEU A 423 12.30 10.21 -11.62
CA LEU A 423 12.85 11.36 -10.90
C LEU A 423 11.84 11.94 -9.91
N ALA A 424 10.57 12.06 -10.32
CA ALA A 424 9.49 12.51 -9.45
C ALA A 424 9.31 11.60 -8.23
N ALA A 425 9.45 10.29 -8.39
CA ALA A 425 9.31 9.34 -7.30
C ALA A 425 10.58 9.26 -6.42
N ALA A 426 11.79 9.40 -7.00
CA ALA A 426 13.06 9.16 -6.32
C ALA A 426 13.68 10.40 -5.69
N LEU A 427 13.67 11.56 -6.40
CA LEU A 427 14.38 12.75 -5.91
C LEU A 427 13.87 13.25 -4.56
N PRO A 428 12.56 13.45 -4.33
CA PRO A 428 12.10 13.93 -3.03
C PRO A 428 12.45 12.97 -1.90
N ARG A 429 12.47 11.67 -2.18
CA ARG A 429 12.84 10.66 -1.19
C ARG A 429 14.29 10.70 -0.74
N LEU A 430 15.19 11.40 -1.44
CA LEU A 430 16.57 11.54 -0.97
C LEU A 430 16.69 12.38 0.30
N TRP A 431 15.71 13.23 0.59
CA TRP A 431 15.74 14.07 1.78
C TRP A 431 14.40 14.23 2.50
N LEU A 432 13.30 13.65 1.97
CA LEU A 432 12.00 13.63 2.63
C LEU A 432 11.70 12.23 3.13
N VAL A 433 11.18 12.15 4.34
CA VAL A 433 10.68 10.92 4.96
C VAL A 433 9.29 11.17 5.54
N GLN A 434 8.53 10.10 5.68
CA GLN A 434 7.28 10.14 6.39
C GLN A 434 7.54 10.00 7.89
N GLN A 435 6.78 10.77 8.66
CA GLN A 435 6.75 10.73 10.11
C GLN A 435 5.39 10.20 10.57
N THR A 436 5.32 9.86 11.83
CA THR A 436 4.11 9.55 12.57
C THR A 436 3.00 10.59 12.30
N GLY A 437 1.74 10.13 12.16
CA GLY A 437 0.60 11.02 11.91
C GLY A 437 0.53 11.57 10.49
N TRP A 438 1.03 10.84 9.49
CA TRP A 438 0.94 11.19 8.06
C TRP A 438 1.66 12.49 7.69
N ARG A 439 2.60 12.92 8.52
CA ARG A 439 3.43 14.10 8.27
C ARG A 439 4.62 13.74 7.40
N CYS A 440 5.12 14.71 6.67
CA CYS A 440 6.35 14.58 5.91
C CYS A 440 7.36 15.60 6.45
N GLY A 441 8.57 15.15 6.72
CA GLY A 441 9.67 15.99 7.18
C GLY A 441 10.93 15.72 6.37
N THR A 442 11.93 16.56 6.55
CA THR A 442 13.25 16.29 5.98
C THR A 442 13.97 15.20 6.79
N VAL A 443 14.83 14.44 6.13
CA VAL A 443 15.68 13.44 6.83
C VAL A 443 16.42 14.08 8.00
N ARG A 444 16.85 15.33 7.88
CA ARG A 444 17.56 16.05 8.93
C ARG A 444 16.68 16.33 10.15
N GLU A 445 15.41 16.63 9.93
CA GLU A 445 14.44 16.91 11.01
C GLU A 445 13.96 15.61 11.70
N VAL A 446 13.94 14.51 10.96
CA VAL A 446 13.42 13.23 11.44
C VAL A 446 14.52 12.31 11.99
N ALA A 447 15.70 12.28 11.37
CA ALA A 447 16.81 11.43 11.84
C ALA A 447 17.60 12.10 12.97
N VAL A 448 16.92 12.52 14.04
CA VAL A 448 17.52 13.24 15.17
C VAL A 448 18.07 12.27 16.22
N GLN A 449 17.26 11.30 16.62
CA GLN A 449 17.60 10.38 17.69
C GLN A 449 17.50 8.93 17.21
N ARG A 450 18.46 8.11 17.61
CA ARG A 450 18.44 6.68 17.32
C ARG A 450 17.75 5.95 18.46
N ILE A 451 16.76 5.15 18.13
CA ILE A 451 16.07 4.26 19.05
C ILE A 451 17.01 3.07 19.36
N THR A 452 17.20 2.76 20.62
CA THR A 452 18.17 1.75 21.07
C THR A 452 17.51 0.50 21.63
N THR A 453 16.25 0.60 22.08
CA THR A 453 15.52 -0.49 22.74
C THR A 453 14.28 -0.89 21.95
N GLY A 454 13.73 -2.03 22.30
CA GLY A 454 12.45 -2.52 21.78
C GLY A 454 12.41 -2.83 20.29
N PRO A 455 11.22 -3.02 19.73
CA PRO A 455 11.00 -3.44 18.34
C PRO A 455 11.54 -2.48 17.28
N ALA A 456 11.60 -1.17 17.58
CA ALA A 456 12.13 -0.15 16.68
C ALA A 456 13.65 0.05 16.80
N ALA A 457 14.34 -0.72 17.62
CA ALA A 457 15.78 -0.58 17.81
C ALA A 457 16.55 -0.60 16.49
N GLY A 458 17.48 0.33 16.33
CA GLY A 458 18.28 0.52 15.13
C GLY A 458 17.71 1.51 14.13
N THR A 459 16.50 2.03 14.33
CA THR A 459 15.90 3.08 13.53
C THR A 459 16.15 4.47 14.11
N TRP A 460 15.94 5.50 13.29
CA TRP A 460 16.05 6.90 13.66
C TRP A 460 14.67 7.56 13.56
N ALA A 461 14.34 8.40 14.53
CA ALA A 461 13.10 9.18 14.54
C ALA A 461 13.37 10.61 15.02
N ASP A 462 12.37 11.47 14.95
CA ASP A 462 12.41 12.73 15.67
C ASP A 462 12.41 12.46 17.20
N GLU A 463 12.86 13.46 17.95
CA GLU A 463 13.05 13.35 19.39
C GLU A 463 11.78 12.83 20.11
N LYS A 464 10.62 13.42 19.80
CA LYS A 464 9.34 13.03 20.43
C LYS A 464 9.00 11.56 20.15
N ALA A 465 9.13 11.10 18.92
CA ALA A 465 8.82 9.73 18.55
C ALA A 465 9.82 8.72 19.13
N ALA A 466 11.11 9.08 19.18
CA ALA A 466 12.14 8.24 19.79
C ALA A 466 11.94 8.14 21.29
N ASP A 467 11.76 9.26 21.98
CA ASP A 467 11.50 9.30 23.43
C ASP A 467 10.23 8.49 23.77
N MET A 468 9.18 8.56 22.96
CA MET A 468 7.95 7.78 23.18
C MET A 468 8.22 6.27 23.07
N GLN A 469 9.04 5.81 22.13
CA GLN A 469 9.38 4.39 22.01
C GLN A 469 10.16 3.90 23.24
N GLU A 470 11.11 4.68 23.73
CA GLU A 470 11.86 4.35 24.95
C GLU A 470 10.96 4.40 26.20
N CYS A 471 10.09 5.42 26.30
CA CYS A 471 9.10 5.55 27.37
C CYS A 471 8.13 4.35 27.41
N LEU A 472 7.63 3.90 26.26
CA LEU A 472 6.81 2.70 26.14
C LEU A 472 7.55 1.45 26.62
N TYR A 473 8.81 1.31 26.22
CA TYR A 473 9.64 0.18 26.64
C TYR A 473 9.82 0.15 28.15
N GLU A 474 10.16 1.28 28.76
CA GLU A 474 10.30 1.41 30.21
C GLU A 474 8.97 1.14 30.94
N ALA A 475 7.85 1.65 30.43
CA ALA A 475 6.53 1.47 31.01
C ALA A 475 6.04 0.02 30.96
N LEU A 476 6.41 -0.74 29.93
CA LEU A 476 5.92 -2.10 29.70
C LEU A 476 6.85 -3.19 30.21
N ALA A 477 8.15 -2.94 30.34
CA ALA A 477 9.12 -3.93 30.78
C ALA A 477 8.76 -4.63 32.10
N PRO A 478 8.22 -3.96 33.15
CA PRO A 478 7.79 -4.61 34.37
C PRO A 478 6.60 -5.56 34.21
N TYR A 479 5.85 -5.43 33.12
CA TYR A 479 4.59 -6.13 32.88
C TYR A 479 4.67 -7.11 31.71
N ALA A 480 5.86 -7.57 31.37
CA ALA A 480 6.04 -8.59 30.34
C ALA A 480 5.16 -9.82 30.64
N GLY A 481 4.39 -10.28 29.65
CA GLY A 481 3.45 -11.37 29.81
C GLY A 481 2.07 -11.00 30.35
N GLN A 482 1.82 -9.75 30.69
CA GLN A 482 0.52 -9.27 31.16
C GLN A 482 -0.37 -8.79 30.00
N PRO A 483 -1.72 -8.89 30.13
CA PRO A 483 -2.64 -8.25 29.17
C PRO A 483 -2.52 -6.73 29.22
N VAL A 484 -2.29 -6.10 28.08
CA VAL A 484 -2.06 -4.66 27.94
C VAL A 484 -3.13 -4.01 27.06
N LEU A 485 -3.66 -2.88 27.52
CA LEU A 485 -4.45 -1.97 26.71
C LEU A 485 -3.65 -0.68 26.46
N GLN A 486 -3.37 -0.39 25.21
CA GLN A 486 -2.78 0.88 24.83
C GLN A 486 -3.89 1.83 24.37
N ALA A 487 -4.24 2.77 25.21
CA ALA A 487 -5.16 3.87 24.92
C ALA A 487 -4.35 5.14 24.56
N ILE A 488 -3.29 4.97 23.81
CA ILE A 488 -2.43 6.05 23.34
C ILE A 488 -2.93 6.44 21.96
N GLY A 489 -3.32 7.68 21.79
CA GLY A 489 -4.01 8.22 20.60
C GLY A 489 -3.58 7.65 19.26
N GLU A 490 -2.76 8.35 18.50
CA GLU A 490 -2.57 7.91 17.12
C GLU A 490 -1.59 6.77 16.94
N GLN A 491 -0.86 6.25 17.89
CA GLN A 491 0.18 5.33 17.44
C GLN A 491 0.97 4.72 18.55
N HIS A 492 1.44 3.69 18.46
CA HIS A 492 2.46 2.99 19.22
C HIS A 492 2.12 1.49 19.30
N GLY A 493 1.65 0.96 18.17
CA GLY A 493 1.38 -0.46 18.01
C GLY A 493 2.57 -1.35 18.38
N LEU A 494 3.79 -0.82 18.31
CA LEU A 494 5.00 -1.53 18.72
C LEU A 494 5.06 -1.84 20.23
N GLY A 495 4.34 -1.09 21.06
CA GLY A 495 4.25 -1.40 22.49
C GLY A 495 3.71 -2.80 22.77
N PHE A 496 2.80 -3.30 21.96
CA PHE A 496 2.33 -4.69 22.09
C PHE A 496 3.45 -5.71 21.94
N LEU A 497 4.41 -5.45 21.06
CA LEU A 497 5.57 -6.31 20.85
C LEU A 497 6.58 -6.22 22.01
N MET A 498 6.52 -5.15 22.81
CA MET A 498 7.35 -4.96 24.01
C MET A 498 6.81 -5.76 25.20
N ALA A 499 5.49 -5.77 25.37
CA ALA A 499 4.84 -6.43 26.51
C ALA A 499 4.99 -7.95 26.50
N ASP A 500 5.14 -8.56 25.33
CA ASP A 500 5.31 -10.02 25.13
C ASP A 500 4.27 -10.86 25.89
N GLY A 501 3.03 -10.38 25.98
CA GLY A 501 1.98 -11.00 26.78
C GLY A 501 0.70 -11.29 26.02
N THR A 502 -0.34 -11.63 26.76
CA THR A 502 -1.69 -11.75 26.23
C THR A 502 -2.21 -10.36 25.87
N LEU A 503 -2.50 -10.16 24.60
CA LEU A 503 -2.87 -8.85 24.10
C LEU A 503 -4.39 -8.63 24.17
N THR A 504 -4.78 -7.39 24.41
CA THR A 504 -6.15 -6.91 24.31
C THR A 504 -6.38 -6.28 22.94
N VAL A 505 -7.22 -5.26 22.80
CA VAL A 505 -7.42 -4.56 21.52
C VAL A 505 -6.14 -3.86 21.07
N ALA A 506 -5.72 -4.08 19.83
CA ALA A 506 -4.42 -3.64 19.31
C ALA A 506 -4.38 -2.15 18.95
N GLN A 507 -5.50 -1.47 18.85
CA GLN A 507 -5.52 -0.10 18.38
C GLN A 507 -6.50 0.77 19.14
N ALA A 508 -6.04 1.95 19.49
CA ALA A 508 -6.83 2.99 20.10
C ALA A 508 -7.94 3.58 19.20
N SER A 509 -8.01 3.20 17.91
CA SER A 509 -9.12 3.61 17.04
C SER A 509 -10.49 3.16 17.54
N VAL A 510 -10.53 2.12 18.36
CA VAL A 510 -11.73 1.67 19.07
C VAL A 510 -12.05 2.56 20.28
N ILE A 511 -11.07 3.32 20.76
CA ILE A 511 -11.19 4.27 21.89
C ILE A 511 -11.11 5.72 21.38
N SER A 512 -10.85 5.92 20.10
CA SER A 512 -10.69 7.26 19.53
C SER A 512 -11.99 8.01 19.54
N GLY A 513 -12.06 9.07 20.27
CA GLY A 513 -13.15 9.99 20.23
C GLY A 513 -13.90 10.14 21.54
N THR A 514 -14.85 11.04 21.51
CA THR A 514 -15.66 11.46 22.64
C THR A 514 -16.62 10.39 23.16
N ASP A 515 -16.90 9.38 22.32
CA ASP A 515 -17.83 8.31 22.67
C ASP A 515 -17.07 6.99 22.72
N SER A 516 -17.11 6.33 23.86
CA SER A 516 -16.64 4.96 24.00
C SER A 516 -17.35 4.12 22.92
N ASP A 517 -16.58 3.58 21.99
CA ASP A 517 -17.16 2.69 20.98
C ASP A 517 -17.81 1.50 21.69
N PRO A 518 -19.12 1.25 21.53
CA PRO A 518 -19.82 0.15 22.21
C PRO A 518 -19.22 -1.22 21.88
N ARG A 519 -18.42 -1.33 20.80
CA ARG A 519 -17.64 -2.53 20.50
C ARG A 519 -16.62 -2.85 21.58
N PHE A 520 -16.12 -1.84 22.29
CA PHE A 520 -15.10 -2.00 23.30
C PHE A 520 -15.65 -2.68 24.56
N GLU A 521 -16.82 -2.23 25.06
CA GLU A 521 -17.53 -2.91 26.15
C GLU A 521 -17.89 -4.33 25.78
N GLN A 522 -18.43 -4.51 24.57
CA GLN A 522 -18.79 -5.82 24.06
C GLN A 522 -17.57 -6.75 23.96
N TYR A 523 -16.40 -6.22 23.60
CA TYR A 523 -15.18 -7.00 23.50
C TYR A 523 -14.82 -7.65 24.84
N TYR A 524 -14.76 -6.88 25.92
CA TYR A 524 -14.42 -7.40 27.23
C TYR A 524 -15.54 -8.19 27.91
N THR A 525 -16.80 -7.93 27.56
CA THR A 525 -17.93 -8.75 28.01
C THR A 525 -17.87 -10.16 27.41
N VAL A 526 -17.48 -10.25 26.14
CA VAL A 526 -17.40 -11.54 25.43
C VAL A 526 -16.09 -12.29 25.70
N LEU A 527 -15.02 -11.57 25.97
CA LEU A 527 -13.66 -12.06 26.19
C LEU A 527 -13.11 -11.56 27.52
N PRO A 528 -13.67 -12.00 28.66
CA PRO A 528 -13.25 -11.52 29.98
C PRO A 528 -11.79 -11.86 30.28
N GLU A 529 -11.25 -12.92 29.66
CA GLU A 529 -9.83 -13.29 29.75
C GLU A 529 -8.88 -12.28 29.07
N LYS A 530 -9.42 -11.37 28.27
CA LYS A 530 -8.67 -10.30 27.60
C LYS A 530 -8.70 -8.97 28.36
N GLN A 531 -9.35 -8.93 29.52
CA GLN A 531 -9.32 -7.72 30.34
C GLN A 531 -7.88 -7.32 30.65
N PRO A 532 -7.54 -6.03 30.47
CA PRO A 532 -6.18 -5.56 30.68
C PRO A 532 -5.80 -5.62 32.17
N ARG A 533 -4.54 -5.92 32.43
CA ARG A 533 -3.90 -5.71 33.74
C ARG A 533 -3.16 -4.39 33.80
N VAL A 534 -2.80 -3.88 32.62
CA VAL A 534 -2.09 -2.61 32.46
C VAL A 534 -2.76 -1.81 31.37
N ILE A 535 -3.04 -0.56 31.65
CA ILE A 535 -3.58 0.40 30.69
C ILE A 535 -2.58 1.54 30.56
N LEU A 536 -2.19 1.86 29.33
CA LEU A 536 -1.31 2.98 29.00
C LEU A 536 -2.08 4.05 28.24
N TYR A 537 -1.87 5.32 28.59
CA TYR A 537 -2.39 6.44 27.81
C TYR A 537 -1.48 7.67 27.89
N ASP A 538 -1.59 8.55 26.90
CA ASP A 538 -0.95 9.85 26.84
C ASP A 538 -2.02 10.94 26.98
N ASP A 539 -1.95 11.73 28.04
CA ASP A 539 -2.89 12.82 28.32
C ASP A 539 -2.96 13.84 27.18
N ALA A 540 -1.87 14.06 26.47
CA ALA A 540 -1.80 15.02 25.37
C ALA A 540 -2.52 14.55 24.09
N GLU A 541 -2.73 13.25 23.94
CA GLU A 541 -3.26 12.64 22.70
C GLU A 541 -4.72 12.19 22.84
N VAL A 542 -5.25 12.02 24.04
CA VAL A 542 -6.67 11.68 24.25
C VAL A 542 -7.53 12.93 24.04
N ARG A 543 -8.41 12.89 23.04
CA ARG A 543 -9.21 14.06 22.60
C ARG A 543 -10.21 14.53 23.64
N ASP A 544 -10.82 13.61 24.37
CA ASP A 544 -11.75 13.91 25.48
C ASP A 544 -11.35 13.12 26.72
N MET A 545 -10.49 13.73 27.50
CA MET A 545 -9.97 13.12 28.71
C MET A 545 -11.04 12.83 29.76
N ALA A 546 -12.06 13.67 29.87
CA ALA A 546 -13.12 13.52 30.87
C ALA A 546 -13.97 12.26 30.56
N ALA A 547 -14.40 12.10 29.30
CA ALA A 547 -15.15 10.93 28.88
C ALA A 547 -14.31 9.64 29.00
N PHE A 548 -13.04 9.69 28.60
CA PHE A 548 -12.13 8.57 28.72
C PHE A 548 -11.90 8.16 30.19
N HIS A 549 -11.65 9.09 31.08
CA HIS A 549 -11.49 8.81 32.51
C HIS A 549 -12.77 8.25 33.13
N THR A 550 -13.93 8.83 32.80
CA THR A 550 -15.23 8.32 33.27
C THR A 550 -15.42 6.87 32.79
N TRP A 551 -15.11 6.61 31.53
CA TRP A 551 -15.19 5.26 30.97
C TRP A 551 -14.25 4.28 31.69
N LEU A 552 -12.98 4.66 31.95
CA LEU A 552 -12.02 3.84 32.69
C LEU A 552 -12.52 3.50 34.08
N GLU A 553 -13.01 4.48 34.82
CA GLU A 553 -13.52 4.31 36.20
C GLU A 553 -14.79 3.45 36.27
N GLN A 554 -15.61 3.48 35.22
CA GLN A 554 -16.82 2.66 35.14
C GLN A 554 -16.54 1.19 34.83
N HIS A 555 -15.47 0.90 34.07
CA HIS A 555 -15.22 -0.43 33.53
C HIS A 555 -14.08 -1.16 34.24
N PHE A 556 -13.17 -0.47 34.92
CA PHE A 556 -12.01 -1.05 35.54
C PHE A 556 -11.81 -0.56 36.98
N THR A 557 -11.42 -1.47 37.87
CA THR A 557 -10.97 -1.12 39.21
C THR A 557 -9.49 -0.77 39.16
N ILE A 558 -9.15 0.50 39.23
CA ILE A 558 -7.76 0.98 39.21
C ILE A 558 -7.18 0.79 40.60
N THR A 559 -6.15 -0.02 40.72
CA THR A 559 -5.47 -0.32 41.99
C THR A 559 -4.23 0.52 42.21
N ASP A 560 -3.59 0.98 41.15
CA ASP A 560 -2.42 1.85 41.22
C ASP A 560 -2.33 2.73 39.97
N ARG A 561 -1.68 3.90 40.11
CA ARG A 561 -1.45 4.86 39.03
C ARG A 561 -0.08 5.52 39.21
N TYR A 562 0.70 5.55 38.14
CA TYR A 562 1.95 6.29 38.12
C TYR A 562 2.28 6.79 36.72
N THR A 563 3.26 7.69 36.62
CA THR A 563 3.70 8.27 35.35
C THR A 563 5.10 7.81 35.06
N VAL A 564 5.34 7.36 33.82
CA VAL A 564 6.67 7.11 33.26
C VAL A 564 7.04 8.27 32.37
N GLN A 565 8.25 8.80 32.51
CA GLN A 565 8.77 9.89 31.70
C GLN A 565 10.10 9.52 31.11
N HIS A 566 10.26 9.76 29.81
CA HIS A 566 11.52 9.62 29.09
C HIS A 566 11.69 10.79 28.13
N GLY A 567 12.71 11.62 28.34
CA GLY A 567 12.93 12.82 27.52
C GLY A 567 11.70 13.72 27.46
N THR A 568 11.15 13.91 26.28
CA THR A 568 9.95 14.73 26.02
C THR A 568 8.63 13.94 26.15
N ALA A 569 8.69 12.61 26.25
CA ALA A 569 7.52 11.74 26.33
C ALA A 569 7.10 11.48 27.79
N SER A 570 5.80 11.35 27.99
CA SER A 570 5.19 11.02 29.29
C SER A 570 4.01 10.10 29.07
N LEU A 571 3.95 9.01 29.83
CA LEU A 571 2.85 8.03 29.77
C LEU A 571 2.27 7.80 31.16
N GLN A 572 0.96 7.78 31.23
CA GLN A 572 0.23 7.32 32.39
C GLN A 572 0.10 5.80 32.35
N VAL A 573 0.43 5.16 33.45
CA VAL A 573 0.31 3.71 33.61
C VAL A 573 -0.71 3.45 34.70
N LEU A 574 -1.78 2.73 34.37
CA LEU A 574 -2.80 2.29 35.28
C LEU A 574 -2.70 0.79 35.49
N ILE A 575 -2.65 0.37 36.75
CA ILE A 575 -2.74 -1.03 37.13
C ILE A 575 -4.17 -1.36 37.47
N VAL A 576 -4.68 -2.42 36.87
CA VAL A 576 -6.08 -2.85 37.01
C VAL A 576 -6.12 -4.12 37.86
N GLY A 577 -7.00 -4.13 38.87
CA GLY A 577 -7.20 -5.22 39.82
C GLY A 577 -8.16 -6.31 39.35
#